data_745e2ddbf737500b818b3ecad7fcbf23
#
_entry.id   745e2ddbf737500b818b3ecad7fcbf23
#
_cell.length_a   1.000
_cell.length_b   1.000
_cell.length_c   1.000
_cell.angle_alpha   90.00
_cell.angle_beta   90.00
_cell.angle_gamma   90.00
#
_symmetry.space_group_name_H-M   'P 1'
#
loop_
_entity.id
_entity.type
_entity.pdbx_description
1 polymer ?
#
loop_
_entity_poly.entity_id
_entity_poly.type
_entity_poly.pdbx_seq_one_letter_code
_entity_poly.pdbx_strand_id
1 'polypeptide(L)' 'MLTITKDNFEQEVLKSDKKVLVDFWASWCGPCRMLSPIIDEIAKETDKVKVGKVNVDEESDLATQFAVMSIP' A
#
# COMPACT_ATOMS: atom_id res chain seq x y z
N MET A 1 5.65 -8.39 3.90
CA MET A 1 4.74 -7.26 3.61
C MET A 1 4.03 -7.52 2.30
N LEU A 2 2.72 -7.36 2.28
CA LEU A 2 1.91 -7.64 1.10
C LEU A 2 2.13 -6.59 0.00
N THR A 3 2.42 -7.04 -1.21
CA THR A 3 2.47 -6.18 -2.39
C THR A 3 1.11 -6.25 -3.08
N ILE A 4 0.45 -5.11 -3.21
CA ILE A 4 -0.86 -5.01 -3.85
C ILE A 4 -0.68 -4.63 -5.31
N THR A 5 -1.29 -5.41 -6.19
CA THR A 5 -1.29 -5.19 -7.63
C THR A 5 -2.73 -5.16 -8.13
N LYS A 6 -2.92 -4.77 -9.38
CA LYS A 6 -4.26 -4.82 -9.97
C LYS A 6 -4.82 -6.24 -9.99
N ASP A 7 -3.94 -7.25 -10.06
CA ASP A 7 -4.36 -8.65 -10.14
C ASP A 7 -4.87 -9.19 -8.80
N ASN A 8 -4.34 -8.70 -7.67
CA ASN A 8 -4.75 -9.16 -6.36
C ASN A 8 -5.60 -8.16 -5.57
N PHE A 9 -5.84 -6.98 -6.12
CA PHE A 9 -6.52 -5.90 -5.40
C PHE A 9 -7.90 -6.31 -4.89
N GLU A 10 -8.71 -6.92 -5.76
CA GLU A 10 -10.05 -7.34 -5.36
C GLU A 10 -10.01 -8.32 -4.20
N GLN A 11 -9.15 -9.33 -4.29
CA GLN A 11 -9.04 -10.35 -3.27
C GLN A 11 -8.47 -9.80 -1.96
N GLU A 12 -7.41 -9.00 -2.05
CA GLU A 12 -6.67 -8.58 -0.87
C GLU A 12 -7.26 -7.35 -0.20
N VAL A 13 -7.95 -6.49 -0.93
CA VAL A 13 -8.50 -5.24 -0.41
C VAL A 13 -10.02 -5.29 -0.35
N LEU A 14 -10.69 -5.49 -1.47
CA LEU A 14 -12.15 -5.40 -1.52
C LEU A 14 -12.84 -6.54 -0.79
N LYS A 15 -12.25 -7.74 -0.81
CA LYS A 15 -12.80 -8.92 -0.13
C LYS A 15 -12.13 -9.20 1.21
N SER A 16 -11.32 -8.26 1.70
CA SER A 16 -10.66 -8.43 2.99
C SER A 16 -11.69 -8.37 4.12
N ASP A 17 -11.54 -9.27 5.09
CA ASP A 17 -12.33 -9.26 6.33
C ASP A 17 -11.75 -8.32 7.38
N LYS A 18 -10.59 -7.72 7.10
CA LYS A 18 -9.93 -6.74 7.96
C LYS A 18 -9.88 -5.40 7.26
N LYS A 19 -9.72 -4.34 8.04
CA LYS A 19 -9.37 -3.02 7.48
C LYS A 19 -8.01 -3.11 6.83
N VAL A 20 -7.84 -2.41 5.72
CA VAL A 20 -6.59 -2.44 4.95
C VAL A 20 -5.98 -1.05 4.92
N LEU A 21 -4.72 -0.97 5.36
CA LEU A 21 -3.90 0.23 5.21
C LEU A 21 -3.08 0.07 3.93
N VAL A 22 -3.28 0.97 2.98
CA VAL A 22 -2.59 0.90 1.69
C VAL A 22 -1.54 2.01 1.64
N ASP A 23 -0.29 1.60 1.45
CA ASP A 23 0.85 2.52 1.33
C ASP A 23 1.22 2.68 -0.15
N PHE A 24 0.94 3.86 -0.70
CA PHE A 24 1.33 4.20 -2.07
C PHE A 24 2.74 4.77 -2.06
N TRP A 25 3.65 4.16 -2.81
CA TRP A 25 5.06 4.53 -2.79
C TRP A 25 5.69 4.44 -4.18
N ALA A 26 6.89 4.99 -4.30
CA ALA A 26 7.71 4.86 -5.51
C ALA A 26 9.19 4.80 -5.11
N SER A 27 10.01 4.17 -5.94
CA SER A 27 11.44 4.01 -5.66
C SER A 27 12.20 5.32 -5.64
N TRP A 28 11.72 6.33 -6.39
CA TRP A 28 12.33 7.66 -6.45
C TRP A 28 11.89 8.56 -5.29
N CYS A 29 11.01 8.12 -4.47
CA CYS A 29 10.43 8.92 -3.39
C CYS A 29 11.24 8.73 -2.10
N GLY A 30 12.09 9.69 -1.75
CA GLY A 30 12.89 9.65 -0.53
C GLY A 30 12.05 9.54 0.74
N PRO A 31 11.02 10.43 0.95
CA PRO A 31 10.15 10.33 2.11
C PRO A 31 9.43 8.99 2.23
N CYS A 32 9.10 8.35 1.12
CA CYS A 32 8.48 7.02 1.14
C CYS A 32 9.41 5.99 1.76
N ARG A 33 10.71 6.08 1.47
CA ARG A 33 11.70 5.16 2.05
C ARG A 33 11.84 5.36 3.55
N MET A 34 11.70 6.61 4.01
CA MET A 34 11.74 6.90 5.44
C MET A 34 10.50 6.43 6.16
N LEU A 35 9.35 6.45 5.48
CA LEU A 35 8.09 6.00 6.04
C LEU A 35 7.97 4.48 6.08
N SER A 36 8.62 3.78 5.15
CA SER A 36 8.49 2.33 4.99
C SER A 36 8.80 1.55 6.27
N PRO A 37 9.89 1.83 7.02
CA PRO A 37 10.13 1.12 8.28
C PRO A 37 9.03 1.35 9.32
N ILE A 38 8.43 2.54 9.33
CA ILE A 38 7.33 2.87 10.25
C ILE A 38 6.09 2.04 9.90
N ILE A 39 5.78 1.94 8.63
CA ILE A 39 4.66 1.12 8.14
C ILE A 39 4.90 -0.35 8.47
N ASP A 40 6.14 -0.83 8.29
CA ASP A 40 6.49 -2.21 8.62
C ASP A 40 6.31 -2.49 10.12
N GLU A 41 6.65 -1.54 10.98
CA GLU A 41 6.44 -1.66 12.42
C GLU A 41 4.96 -1.76 12.77
N ILE A 42 4.13 -0.94 12.15
CA ILE A 42 2.67 -0.99 12.35
C ILE A 42 2.15 -2.36 11.96
N ALA A 43 2.61 -2.91 10.84
CA ALA A 43 2.19 -4.22 10.37
C ALA A 43 2.54 -5.33 11.36
N LYS A 44 3.68 -5.20 12.06
CA LYS A 44 4.11 -6.19 13.06
C LYS A 44 3.38 -6.05 14.39
N GLU A 45 2.94 -4.85 14.74
CA GLU A 45 2.33 -4.57 16.04
C GLU A 45 0.86 -4.96 16.13
N THR A 46 0.18 -5.12 15.00
CA THR A 46 -1.24 -5.46 15.03
C THR A 46 -1.59 -6.46 13.94
N ASP A 47 -2.48 -7.39 14.27
CA ASP A 47 -3.09 -8.30 13.31
C ASP A 47 -4.51 -7.87 12.92
N LYS A 48 -4.98 -6.73 13.47
CA LYS A 48 -6.33 -6.22 13.22
C LYS A 48 -6.44 -5.47 11.90
N VAL A 49 -5.30 -5.02 11.37
CA VAL A 49 -5.23 -4.25 10.13
C VAL A 49 -4.27 -4.97 9.19
N LYS A 50 -4.72 -5.19 7.97
CA LYS A 50 -3.85 -5.69 6.90
C LYS A 50 -3.12 -4.51 6.30
N VAL A 51 -1.82 -4.64 6.08
CA VAL A 51 -0.99 -3.60 5.48
C VAL A 51 -0.49 -4.08 4.13
N GLY A 52 -0.76 -3.29 3.09
CA GLY A 52 -0.30 -3.59 1.75
C GLY A 52 0.36 -2.38 1.11
N LYS A 53 1.27 -2.62 0.19
CA LYS A 53 2.01 -1.57 -0.51
C LYS A 53 1.70 -1.58 -2.00
N VAL A 54 1.51 -0.40 -2.57
CA VAL A 54 1.28 -0.21 -4.00
C VAL A 54 2.40 0.65 -4.57
N ASN A 55 3.15 0.11 -5.52
CA ASN A 55 4.12 0.88 -6.28
C ASN A 55 3.38 1.66 -7.37
N VAL A 56 3.35 2.98 -7.26
CA VAL A 56 2.54 3.81 -8.18
C VAL A 56 3.07 3.78 -9.61
N ASP A 57 4.34 3.48 -9.82
CA ASP A 57 4.91 3.39 -11.17
C ASP A 57 4.50 2.10 -11.87
N GLU A 58 4.40 1.00 -11.12
CA GLU A 58 4.00 -0.29 -11.66
C GLU A 58 2.49 -0.46 -11.72
N GLU A 59 1.76 0.22 -10.82
CA GLU A 59 0.31 0.12 -10.68
C GLU A 59 -0.35 1.47 -10.88
N SER A 60 -0.08 2.11 -12.03
CA SER A 60 -0.60 3.44 -12.32
C SER A 60 -2.12 3.48 -12.36
N ASP A 61 -2.77 2.40 -12.77
CA ASP A 61 -4.23 2.31 -12.79
C ASP A 61 -4.82 2.39 -11.39
N LEU A 62 -4.20 1.71 -10.42
CA LEU A 62 -4.63 1.78 -9.04
C LEU A 62 -4.42 3.18 -8.47
N ALA A 63 -3.27 3.79 -8.76
CA ALA A 63 -2.99 5.15 -8.31
C ALA A 63 -4.03 6.13 -8.86
N THR A 64 -4.40 5.99 -10.12
CA THR A 64 -5.43 6.81 -10.76
C THR A 64 -6.79 6.56 -10.13
N GLN A 65 -7.15 5.30 -9.89
CA GLN A 65 -8.42 4.92 -9.30
C GLN A 65 -8.64 5.58 -7.93
N PHE A 66 -7.59 5.72 -7.14
CA PHE A 66 -7.67 6.36 -5.83
C PHE A 66 -7.28 7.83 -5.85
N ALA A 67 -7.15 8.42 -7.05
CA ALA A 67 -6.83 9.84 -7.23
C ALA A 67 -5.57 10.24 -6.46
N VAL A 68 -4.53 9.41 -6.50
CA VAL A 68 -3.27 9.67 -5.82
C VAL A 68 -2.55 10.81 -6.55
N MET A 69 -2.40 11.95 -5.89
CA MET A 69 -1.78 13.14 -6.47
C MET A 69 -0.41 13.42 -5.88
N SER A 70 -0.11 12.85 -4.74
CA SER A 70 1.20 12.99 -4.10
C SER A 70 1.48 11.76 -3.25
N ILE A 71 2.77 11.47 -3.03
CA ILE A 71 3.22 10.38 -2.17
C ILE A 71 4.30 10.89 -1.22
N PRO A 72 4.45 10.35 -0.06
CA PRO A 72 3.72 9.24 0.52
C PRO A 72 2.28 9.49 0.77
#